data_d2ca86abfaef8727f013a71fb3c538f5
#
_entry.id   d2ca86abfaef8727f013a71fb3c538f5
#
_cell.length_a   1.000
_cell.length_b   1.000
_cell.length_c   1.000
_cell.angle_alpha   90.00
_cell.angle_beta   90.00
_cell.angle_gamma   90.00
#
_symmetry.space_group_name_H-M   'P 1'
#
loop_
_entity.id
_entity.type
_entity.pdbx_description
1 polymer ?
#
loop_
_entity_poly.entity_id
_entity_poly.type
_entity_poly.pdbx_seq_one_letter_code
_entity_poly.pdbx_strand_id
1 'polypeptide(L)'
;MKNNSWQPPLKPGEITESRLIRAILDGTFPINSNLPAERDLAALLGVTRPTLREVMQRLERDGWLEIRHGKPTRVRDFWREGGLGVSIALAQYQAPLPDDFVVNLLTVRTLLAPTYTSLAINNSPQAIAAFLDTSSQLDDQPKSYADFDWQLHWLLTIHSGNTFFTHFVNSVRRLYEIMGIPYFSHAETRQHSRGFYDELGKLALSGDSPAAGSLAGRVMAESCELWTRLASPSLKNTKENKQ
;
A
#
# COMPACT_ATOMS: atom_id res chain seq x y z
N MET A 1 32.39 -10.73 6.80
CA MET A 1 31.66 -11.26 5.64
C MET A 1 31.19 -10.08 4.79
N LYS A 2 31.66 -9.98 3.53
CA LYS A 2 31.32 -8.87 2.63
C LYS A 2 29.86 -9.02 2.20
N ASN A 3 29.01 -8.07 2.62
CA ASN A 3 27.63 -7.97 2.19
C ASN A 3 27.62 -7.57 0.71
N ASN A 4 27.60 -8.54 -0.18
CA ASN A 4 27.56 -8.32 -1.61
C ASN A 4 26.10 -8.11 -2.03
N SER A 5 25.56 -6.91 -1.77
CA SER A 5 24.26 -6.49 -2.24
C SER A 5 24.31 -6.15 -3.73
N TRP A 6 24.54 -7.18 -4.54
CA TRP A 6 24.48 -7.03 -6.00
C TRP A 6 23.01 -6.94 -6.41
N GLN A 7 22.49 -5.71 -6.50
CA GLN A 7 21.21 -5.46 -7.12
C GLN A 7 21.42 -5.38 -8.64
N PRO A 8 20.67 -6.16 -9.44
CA PRO A 8 20.77 -6.04 -10.89
C PRO A 8 20.41 -4.60 -11.31
N PRO A 9 21.08 -4.05 -12.34
CA PRO A 9 20.76 -2.72 -12.83
C PRO A 9 19.30 -2.65 -13.26
N LEU A 10 18.63 -1.53 -12.96
CA LEU A 10 17.26 -1.30 -13.39
C LEU A 10 17.14 -1.46 -14.90
N LYS A 11 16.11 -2.15 -15.35
CA LYS A 11 15.83 -2.31 -16.78
C LYS A 11 15.46 -0.96 -17.40
N PRO A 12 15.78 -0.71 -18.68
CA PRO A 12 15.44 0.54 -19.35
C PRO A 12 13.96 0.93 -19.22
N GLY A 13 13.05 -0.06 -19.25
CA GLY A 13 11.61 0.17 -19.04
C GLY A 13 11.28 0.68 -17.64
N GLU A 14 11.90 0.15 -16.59
CA GLU A 14 11.66 0.59 -15.19
C GLU A 14 12.15 2.03 -14.97
N ILE A 15 13.31 2.38 -15.55
CA ILE A 15 13.84 3.74 -15.51
C ILE A 15 12.90 4.71 -16.25
N THR A 16 12.40 4.30 -17.42
CA THR A 16 11.50 5.11 -18.25
C THR A 16 10.17 5.36 -17.52
N GLU A 17 9.61 4.31 -16.93
CA GLU A 17 8.37 4.38 -16.14
C GLU A 17 8.52 5.35 -14.96
N SER A 18 9.60 5.18 -14.18
CA SER A 18 9.92 6.08 -13.08
C SER A 18 10.06 7.54 -13.51
N ARG A 19 10.73 7.80 -14.64
CA ARG A 19 10.89 9.16 -15.17
C ARG A 19 9.56 9.76 -15.62
N LEU A 20 8.71 9.00 -16.30
CA LEU A 20 7.38 9.49 -16.72
C LEU A 20 6.47 9.77 -15.54
N ILE A 21 6.40 8.88 -14.55
CA ILE A 21 5.60 9.10 -13.34
C ILE A 21 6.09 10.36 -12.62
N ARG A 22 7.40 10.54 -12.43
CA ARG A 22 7.95 11.75 -11.81
C ARG A 22 7.61 13.01 -12.58
N ALA A 23 7.72 12.99 -13.91
CA ALA A 23 7.39 14.13 -14.78
C ALA A 23 5.88 14.47 -14.74
N ILE A 24 5.01 13.50 -14.50
CA ILE A 24 3.59 13.74 -14.24
C ILE A 24 3.39 14.35 -12.85
N LEU A 25 4.06 13.82 -11.84
CA LEU A 25 3.91 14.25 -10.44
C LEU A 25 4.48 15.65 -10.19
N ASP A 26 5.59 16.03 -10.85
CA ASP A 26 6.21 17.35 -10.72
C ASP A 26 5.54 18.42 -11.64
N GLY A 27 4.54 18.01 -12.43
CA GLY A 27 3.79 18.88 -13.31
C GLY A 27 4.47 19.21 -14.64
N THR A 28 5.59 18.57 -14.99
CA THR A 28 6.20 18.65 -16.34
C THR A 28 5.19 18.21 -17.40
N PHE A 29 4.41 17.16 -17.10
CA PHE A 29 3.23 16.77 -17.86
C PHE A 29 1.98 16.90 -16.99
N PRO A 30 1.29 18.06 -17.02
CA PRO A 30 0.15 18.32 -16.15
C PRO A 30 -1.03 17.36 -16.39
N ILE A 31 -1.87 17.19 -15.38
CA ILE A 31 -3.16 16.51 -15.51
C ILE A 31 -3.95 17.12 -16.67
N ASN A 32 -4.58 16.26 -17.47
CA ASN A 32 -5.34 16.60 -18.67
C ASN A 32 -4.53 17.17 -19.86
N SER A 33 -3.20 17.27 -19.74
CA SER A 33 -2.34 17.65 -20.87
C SER A 33 -2.07 16.46 -21.80
N ASN A 34 -1.55 16.75 -22.99
CA ASN A 34 -1.10 15.73 -23.93
C ASN A 34 0.41 15.55 -23.83
N LEU A 35 0.86 14.30 -23.87
CA LEU A 35 2.27 13.96 -24.02
C LEU A 35 2.79 14.31 -25.42
N PRO A 36 4.10 14.58 -25.57
CA PRO A 36 4.76 14.69 -26.88
C PRO A 36 4.51 13.45 -27.74
N ALA A 37 4.69 13.58 -29.05
CA ALA A 37 4.62 12.43 -29.95
C ALA A 37 5.60 11.34 -29.51
N GLU A 38 5.22 10.05 -29.65
CA GLU A 38 6.04 8.91 -29.20
C GLU A 38 7.49 8.97 -29.69
N ARG A 39 7.72 9.49 -30.91
CA ARG A 39 9.08 9.63 -31.46
C ARG A 39 9.92 10.58 -30.61
N ASP A 40 9.34 11.72 -30.29
CA ASP A 40 10.05 12.80 -29.63
C ASP A 40 10.19 12.50 -28.13
N LEU A 41 9.18 11.87 -27.53
CA LEU A 41 9.23 11.40 -26.15
C LEU A 41 10.24 10.27 -25.96
N ALA A 42 10.35 9.32 -26.91
CA ALA A 42 11.36 8.26 -26.86
C ALA A 42 12.79 8.82 -26.97
N ALA A 43 13.00 9.80 -27.85
CA ALA A 43 14.28 10.51 -27.98
C ALA A 43 14.62 11.28 -26.70
N LEU A 44 13.67 11.99 -26.10
CA LEU A 44 13.84 12.74 -24.86
C LEU A 44 14.23 11.83 -23.68
N LEU A 45 13.62 10.64 -23.60
CA LEU A 45 13.88 9.67 -22.53
C LEU A 45 15.10 8.78 -22.82
N GLY A 46 15.66 8.81 -24.02
CA GLY A 46 16.82 8.00 -24.42
C GLY A 46 16.50 6.51 -24.55
N VAL A 47 15.29 6.17 -24.99
CA VAL A 47 14.83 4.77 -25.14
C VAL A 47 14.29 4.48 -26.53
N THR A 48 14.14 3.18 -26.86
CA THR A 48 13.51 2.77 -28.11
C THR A 48 11.98 2.99 -28.05
N ARG A 49 11.34 3.21 -29.21
CA ARG A 49 9.88 3.32 -29.29
C ARG A 49 9.15 2.09 -28.75
N PRO A 50 9.55 0.84 -29.02
CA PRO A 50 8.94 -0.33 -28.42
C PRO A 50 8.98 -0.29 -26.89
N THR A 51 10.12 0.03 -26.27
CA THR A 51 10.25 0.16 -24.82
C THR A 51 9.31 1.23 -24.26
N LEU A 52 9.24 2.41 -24.94
CA LEU A 52 8.32 3.46 -24.54
C LEU A 52 6.84 2.99 -24.60
N ARG A 53 6.45 2.31 -25.67
CA ARG A 53 5.06 1.80 -25.81
C ARG A 53 4.67 0.81 -24.71
N GLU A 54 5.57 -0.11 -24.37
CA GLU A 54 5.34 -1.05 -23.26
C GLU A 54 5.13 -0.30 -21.93
N VAL A 55 5.93 0.72 -21.67
CA VAL A 55 5.79 1.57 -20.47
C VAL A 55 4.48 2.33 -20.51
N MET A 56 4.14 2.98 -21.64
CA MET A 56 2.89 3.73 -21.76
C MET A 56 1.65 2.84 -21.58
N GLN A 57 1.66 1.61 -22.11
CA GLN A 57 0.58 0.63 -21.90
C GLN A 57 0.43 0.23 -20.42
N ARG A 58 1.54 0.10 -19.68
CA ARG A 58 1.47 -0.13 -18.22
C ARG A 58 0.86 1.06 -17.51
N LEU A 59 1.33 2.28 -17.83
CA LEU A 59 0.81 3.50 -17.23
C LEU A 59 -0.67 3.76 -17.59
N GLU A 60 -1.11 3.35 -18.78
CA GLU A 60 -2.53 3.38 -19.15
C GLU A 60 -3.36 2.43 -18.29
N ARG A 61 -2.91 1.17 -18.14
CA ARG A 61 -3.58 0.17 -17.30
C ARG A 61 -3.67 0.61 -15.85
N ASP A 62 -2.64 1.27 -15.33
CA ASP A 62 -2.59 1.75 -13.96
C ASP A 62 -3.40 3.05 -13.75
N GLY A 63 -3.84 3.71 -14.84
CA GLY A 63 -4.71 4.88 -14.76
C GLY A 63 -3.99 6.23 -14.82
N TRP A 64 -2.70 6.25 -15.22
CA TRP A 64 -1.94 7.49 -15.43
C TRP A 64 -2.19 8.15 -16.77
N LEU A 65 -2.34 7.33 -17.81
CA LEU A 65 -2.44 7.77 -19.20
C LEU A 65 -3.71 7.28 -19.86
N GLU A 66 -4.11 7.97 -20.91
CA GLU A 66 -5.13 7.54 -21.84
C GLU A 66 -4.53 7.55 -23.25
N ILE A 67 -4.35 6.34 -23.81
CA ILE A 67 -3.84 6.15 -25.17
C ILE A 67 -5.03 6.17 -26.14
N ARG A 68 -5.03 7.10 -27.08
CA ARG A 68 -6.09 7.26 -28.08
C ARG A 68 -5.55 6.97 -29.47
N HIS A 69 -6.23 6.13 -30.21
CA HIS A 69 -5.85 5.84 -31.58
C HIS A 69 -5.91 7.10 -32.45
N GLY A 70 -4.81 7.45 -33.13
CA GLY A 70 -4.74 8.62 -34.00
C GLY A 70 -4.76 10.00 -33.29
N LYS A 71 -4.66 10.03 -31.96
CA LYS A 71 -4.60 11.25 -31.16
C LYS A 71 -3.41 11.22 -30.20
N PRO A 72 -2.95 12.38 -29.71
CA PRO A 72 -1.93 12.42 -28.65
C PRO A 72 -2.41 11.70 -27.40
N THR A 73 -1.50 11.01 -26.72
CA THR A 73 -1.74 10.39 -25.41
C THR A 73 -1.98 11.47 -24.37
N ARG A 74 -3.06 11.35 -23.62
CA ARG A 74 -3.44 12.29 -22.55
C ARG A 74 -2.96 11.80 -21.20
N VAL A 75 -2.47 12.70 -20.35
CA VAL A 75 -2.28 12.47 -18.91
C VAL A 75 -3.67 12.53 -18.25
N ARG A 76 -4.09 11.47 -17.58
CA ARG A 76 -5.38 11.41 -16.88
C ARG A 76 -5.39 12.28 -15.64
N ASP A 77 -6.58 12.62 -15.16
CA ASP A 77 -6.77 13.04 -13.77
C ASP A 77 -6.65 11.80 -12.86
N PHE A 78 -5.43 11.45 -12.51
CA PHE A 78 -5.12 10.24 -11.78
C PHE A 78 -5.70 10.22 -10.36
N TRP A 79 -6.12 11.36 -9.81
CA TRP A 79 -6.85 11.40 -8.54
C TRP A 79 -8.28 10.88 -8.68
N ARG A 80 -8.89 11.01 -9.86
CA ARG A 80 -10.27 10.60 -10.15
C ARG A 80 -10.37 9.36 -11.01
N GLU A 81 -9.42 9.18 -11.92
CA GLU A 81 -9.44 8.12 -12.93
C GLU A 81 -8.43 7.00 -12.61
N GLY A 82 -7.54 7.19 -11.63
CA GLY A 82 -6.49 6.25 -11.28
C GLY A 82 -6.98 5.05 -10.48
N GLY A 83 -6.32 3.92 -10.66
CA GLY A 83 -6.52 2.72 -9.84
C GLY A 83 -5.57 2.67 -8.63
N LEU A 84 -5.60 1.55 -7.90
CA LEU A 84 -4.71 1.33 -6.75
C LEU A 84 -3.22 1.41 -7.10
N GLY A 85 -2.83 1.12 -8.35
CA GLY A 85 -1.46 1.28 -8.84
C GLY A 85 -0.96 2.73 -8.74
N VAL A 86 -1.83 3.71 -8.95
CA VAL A 86 -1.51 5.14 -8.74
C VAL A 86 -1.20 5.40 -7.27
N SER A 87 -2.02 4.93 -6.35
CA SER A 87 -1.81 5.12 -4.90
C SER A 87 -0.47 4.53 -4.44
N ILE A 88 -0.09 3.37 -4.98
CA ILE A 88 1.20 2.73 -4.70
C ILE A 88 2.35 3.60 -5.23
N ALA A 89 2.24 4.07 -6.45
CA ALA A 89 3.28 4.90 -7.07
C ALA A 89 3.43 6.25 -6.34
N LEU A 90 2.32 6.88 -5.93
CA LEU A 90 2.36 8.10 -5.12
C LEU A 90 3.17 7.91 -3.83
N ALA A 91 2.93 6.83 -3.10
CA ALA A 91 3.70 6.51 -1.89
C ALA A 91 5.16 6.17 -2.20
N GLN A 92 5.42 5.39 -3.27
CA GLN A 92 6.76 4.95 -3.65
C GLN A 92 7.65 6.11 -4.10
N TYR A 93 7.11 7.07 -4.83
CA TYR A 93 7.87 8.22 -5.35
C TYR A 93 7.90 9.38 -4.37
N GLN A 94 7.38 9.21 -3.16
CA GLN A 94 7.31 10.25 -2.13
C GLN A 94 6.70 11.55 -2.68
N ALA A 95 5.69 11.38 -3.52
CA ALA A 95 4.90 12.50 -4.03
C ALA A 95 4.26 13.25 -2.85
N PRO A 96 3.96 14.54 -2.99
CA PRO A 96 3.12 15.23 -2.02
C PRO A 96 1.78 14.50 -1.94
N LEU A 97 1.59 13.71 -0.88
CA LEU A 97 0.33 13.03 -0.60
C LEU A 97 -0.63 14.00 0.09
N PRO A 98 -1.94 13.91 -0.17
CA PRO A 98 -2.93 14.57 0.67
C PRO A 98 -2.71 14.22 2.14
N ASP A 99 -2.91 15.17 3.05
CA ASP A 99 -2.71 14.98 4.49
C ASP A 99 -3.54 13.81 5.05
N ASP A 100 -4.67 13.49 4.41
CA ASP A 100 -5.60 12.44 4.77
C ASP A 100 -5.39 11.11 4.00
N PHE A 101 -4.39 11.02 3.12
CA PHE A 101 -4.18 9.85 2.26
C PHE A 101 -4.07 8.54 3.05
N VAL A 102 -3.22 8.53 4.09
CA VAL A 102 -3.03 7.33 4.93
C VAL A 102 -4.27 7.08 5.79
N VAL A 103 -4.90 8.12 6.29
CA VAL A 103 -6.15 8.02 7.07
C VAL A 103 -7.25 7.40 6.22
N ASN A 104 -7.39 7.82 4.96
CA ASN A 104 -8.37 7.26 4.02
C ASN A 104 -8.09 5.76 3.73
N LEU A 105 -6.82 5.37 3.57
CA LEU A 105 -6.44 3.97 3.43
C LEU A 105 -6.82 3.14 4.68
N LEU A 106 -6.49 3.64 5.87
CA LEU A 106 -6.80 2.99 7.13
C LEU A 106 -8.32 2.90 7.37
N THR A 107 -9.09 3.90 6.91
CA THR A 107 -10.56 3.87 6.94
C THR A 107 -11.11 2.69 6.14
N VAL A 108 -10.60 2.44 4.93
CA VAL A 108 -11.01 1.24 4.15
C VAL A 108 -10.71 -0.05 4.93
N ARG A 109 -9.56 -0.13 5.59
CA ARG A 109 -9.21 -1.28 6.44
C ARG A 109 -10.18 -1.43 7.61
N THR A 110 -10.58 -0.35 8.26
CA THR A 110 -11.55 -0.33 9.36
C THR A 110 -12.92 -0.89 8.92
N LEU A 111 -13.32 -0.64 7.68
CA LEU A 111 -14.57 -1.14 7.12
C LEU A 111 -14.53 -2.62 6.74
N LEU A 112 -13.40 -3.11 6.24
CA LEU A 112 -13.29 -4.48 5.71
C LEU A 112 -12.82 -5.50 6.75
N ALA A 113 -11.92 -5.10 7.66
CA ALA A 113 -11.29 -6.03 8.61
C ALA A 113 -12.28 -6.75 9.54
N PRO A 114 -13.32 -6.10 10.10
CA PRO A 114 -14.31 -6.79 10.93
C PRO A 114 -14.95 -7.97 10.21
N THR A 115 -15.34 -7.75 8.96
CA THR A 115 -16.05 -8.75 8.17
C THR A 115 -15.19 -9.95 7.83
N TYR A 116 -14.00 -9.74 7.25
CA TYR A 116 -13.17 -10.89 6.90
C TYR A 116 -12.58 -11.59 8.13
N THR A 117 -12.37 -10.89 9.25
CA THR A 117 -11.90 -11.49 10.50
C THR A 117 -12.98 -12.41 11.09
N SER A 118 -14.22 -11.92 11.20
CA SER A 118 -15.34 -12.73 11.68
C SER A 118 -15.54 -13.98 10.82
N LEU A 119 -15.55 -13.83 9.50
CA LEU A 119 -15.67 -14.95 8.57
C LEU A 119 -14.52 -15.95 8.70
N ALA A 120 -13.27 -15.48 8.85
CA ALA A 120 -12.10 -16.34 9.01
C ALA A 120 -12.17 -17.19 10.29
N ILE A 121 -12.55 -16.58 11.41
CA ILE A 121 -12.73 -17.29 12.69
C ILE A 121 -13.90 -18.28 12.59
N ASN A 122 -14.99 -17.91 11.93
CA ASN A 122 -16.11 -18.84 11.72
C ASN A 122 -15.70 -20.07 10.89
N ASN A 123 -14.89 -19.87 9.85
CA ASN A 123 -14.53 -20.93 8.90
C ASN A 123 -13.32 -21.77 9.32
N SER A 124 -12.34 -21.17 9.99
CA SER A 124 -11.04 -21.80 10.24
C SER A 124 -10.39 -21.32 11.54
N PRO A 125 -11.06 -21.40 12.71
CA PRO A 125 -10.55 -20.83 13.94
C PRO A 125 -9.19 -21.41 14.36
N GLN A 126 -8.97 -22.73 14.18
CA GLN A 126 -7.72 -23.38 14.55
C GLN A 126 -6.53 -22.91 13.72
N ALA A 127 -6.72 -22.66 12.41
CA ALA A 127 -5.66 -22.16 11.55
C ALA A 127 -5.23 -20.74 11.95
N ILE A 128 -6.19 -19.90 12.31
CA ILE A 128 -5.93 -18.52 12.77
C ILE A 128 -5.25 -18.54 14.14
N ALA A 129 -5.74 -19.36 15.09
CA ALA A 129 -5.13 -19.50 16.41
C ALA A 129 -3.67 -19.98 16.31
N ALA A 130 -3.41 -21.00 15.49
CA ALA A 130 -2.05 -21.53 15.29
C ALA A 130 -1.09 -20.49 14.69
N PHE A 131 -1.56 -19.66 13.76
CA PHE A 131 -0.75 -18.57 13.25
C PHE A 131 -0.46 -17.52 14.33
N LEU A 132 -1.48 -17.10 15.08
CA LEU A 132 -1.34 -16.08 16.13
C LEU A 132 -0.43 -16.52 17.29
N ASP A 133 -0.37 -17.81 17.61
CA ASP A 133 0.56 -18.36 18.63
C ASP A 133 2.03 -18.04 18.28
N THR A 134 2.37 -17.97 16.99
CA THR A 134 3.72 -17.60 16.55
C THR A 134 4.09 -16.15 16.85
N SER A 135 3.12 -15.28 17.19
CA SER A 135 3.37 -13.88 17.55
C SER A 135 4.23 -13.73 18.81
N SER A 136 4.21 -14.76 19.69
CA SER A 136 5.05 -14.82 20.90
C SER A 136 6.56 -14.80 20.60
N GLN A 137 6.97 -15.19 19.38
CA GLN A 137 8.34 -15.24 18.92
C GLN A 137 8.79 -14.00 18.15
N LEU A 138 7.90 -12.99 17.98
CA LEU A 138 8.25 -11.76 17.29
C LEU A 138 9.31 -10.96 18.08
N ASP A 139 10.41 -10.66 17.40
CA ASP A 139 11.36 -9.67 17.90
C ASP A 139 10.75 -8.24 17.83
N ASP A 140 11.20 -7.36 18.72
CA ASP A 140 10.66 -6.01 18.83
C ASP A 140 11.24 -5.08 17.74
N GLN A 141 11.11 -5.49 16.46
CA GLN A 141 11.58 -4.74 15.31
C GLN A 141 10.41 -4.29 14.41
N PRO A 142 10.43 -3.06 13.88
CA PRO A 142 9.37 -2.52 13.02
C PRO A 142 9.04 -3.43 11.84
N LYS A 143 10.07 -3.98 11.21
CA LYS A 143 9.91 -4.86 10.04
C LYS A 143 9.21 -6.16 10.40
N SER A 144 9.55 -6.78 11.52
CA SER A 144 8.94 -8.05 11.97
C SER A 144 7.46 -7.89 12.23
N TYR A 145 7.05 -6.78 12.85
CA TYR A 145 5.64 -6.47 13.06
C TYR A 145 4.92 -6.16 11.74
N ALA A 146 5.53 -5.40 10.84
CA ALA A 146 4.93 -5.11 9.54
C ALA A 146 4.71 -6.38 8.72
N ASP A 147 5.69 -7.27 8.68
CA ASP A 147 5.60 -8.54 7.97
C ASP A 147 4.54 -9.47 8.59
N PHE A 148 4.49 -9.56 9.92
CA PHE A 148 3.52 -10.39 10.64
C PHE A 148 2.09 -9.87 10.48
N ASP A 149 1.87 -8.59 10.67
CA ASP A 149 0.55 -7.97 10.54
C ASP A 149 0.01 -8.10 9.11
N TRP A 150 0.89 -7.94 8.11
CA TRP A 150 0.54 -8.24 6.72
C TRP A 150 0.09 -9.69 6.54
N GLN A 151 0.89 -10.65 7.05
CA GLN A 151 0.58 -12.07 6.92
C GLN A 151 -0.72 -12.44 7.64
N LEU A 152 -0.97 -11.87 8.83
CA LEU A 152 -2.21 -12.07 9.56
C LEU A 152 -3.42 -11.62 8.72
N HIS A 153 -3.41 -10.38 8.25
CA HIS A 153 -4.54 -9.86 7.47
C HIS A 153 -4.75 -10.61 6.15
N TRP A 154 -3.67 -10.98 5.48
CA TRP A 154 -3.73 -11.82 4.28
C TRP A 154 -4.35 -13.20 4.60
N LEU A 155 -3.92 -13.86 5.67
CA LEU A 155 -4.44 -15.16 6.10
C LEU A 155 -5.93 -15.06 6.46
N LEU A 156 -6.33 -14.03 7.20
CA LEU A 156 -7.73 -13.76 7.53
C LEU A 156 -8.58 -13.62 6.27
N THR A 157 -8.09 -12.94 5.22
CA THR A 157 -8.84 -12.83 3.97
C THR A 157 -8.98 -14.16 3.24
N ILE A 158 -7.95 -15.01 3.23
CA ILE A 158 -8.02 -16.35 2.64
C ILE A 158 -9.07 -17.20 3.37
N HIS A 159 -9.00 -17.26 4.68
CA HIS A 159 -9.92 -18.06 5.50
C HIS A 159 -11.33 -17.47 5.60
N SER A 160 -11.54 -16.20 5.18
CA SER A 160 -12.87 -15.62 5.06
C SER A 160 -13.76 -16.34 4.03
N GLY A 161 -13.17 -17.05 3.07
CA GLY A 161 -13.87 -17.68 1.97
C GLY A 161 -14.31 -16.71 0.86
N ASN A 162 -14.07 -15.41 1.01
CA ASN A 162 -14.39 -14.40 0.00
C ASN A 162 -13.12 -13.94 -0.72
N THR A 163 -12.92 -14.44 -1.95
CA THR A 163 -11.71 -14.15 -2.75
C THR A 163 -11.52 -12.67 -3.08
N PHE A 164 -12.59 -11.87 -3.09
CA PHE A 164 -12.47 -10.42 -3.32
C PHE A 164 -11.73 -9.72 -2.20
N PHE A 165 -11.87 -10.13 -0.93
CA PHE A 165 -11.05 -9.60 0.15
C PHE A 165 -9.57 -9.90 -0.07
N THR A 166 -9.25 -11.13 -0.47
CA THR A 166 -7.86 -11.53 -0.77
C THR A 166 -7.28 -10.72 -1.94
N HIS A 167 -8.06 -10.56 -3.02
CA HIS A 167 -7.63 -9.76 -4.18
C HIS A 167 -7.40 -8.30 -3.81
N PHE A 168 -8.28 -7.72 -3.00
CA PHE A 168 -8.12 -6.34 -2.53
C PHE A 168 -6.85 -6.19 -1.67
N VAL A 169 -6.66 -7.05 -0.66
CA VAL A 169 -5.48 -7.01 0.21
C VAL A 169 -4.20 -7.21 -0.60
N ASN A 170 -4.16 -8.17 -1.54
CA ASN A 170 -3.02 -8.35 -2.44
C ASN A 170 -2.72 -7.09 -3.28
N SER A 171 -3.75 -6.38 -3.73
CA SER A 171 -3.60 -5.16 -4.54
C SER A 171 -2.93 -4.02 -3.77
N VAL A 172 -3.09 -3.96 -2.45
CA VAL A 172 -2.47 -2.92 -1.60
C VAL A 172 -1.19 -3.37 -0.91
N ARG A 173 -0.70 -4.59 -1.19
CA ARG A 173 0.50 -5.16 -0.55
C ARG A 173 1.69 -4.21 -0.60
N ARG A 174 2.01 -3.67 -1.78
CA ARG A 174 3.15 -2.79 -1.96
C ARG A 174 3.01 -1.49 -1.14
N LEU A 175 1.80 -0.95 -1.06
CA LEU A 175 1.51 0.22 -0.24
C LEU A 175 1.71 -0.10 1.25
N TYR A 176 1.25 -1.27 1.68
CA TYR A 176 1.45 -1.76 3.04
C TYR A 176 2.94 -1.91 3.39
N GLU A 177 3.75 -2.48 2.50
CA GLU A 177 5.21 -2.60 2.68
C GLU A 177 5.89 -1.23 2.87
N ILE A 178 5.43 -0.20 2.14
CA ILE A 178 5.98 1.17 2.25
C ILE A 178 5.56 1.84 3.56
N MET A 179 4.30 1.67 4.00
CA MET A 179 3.73 2.40 5.13
C MET A 179 3.82 1.63 6.45
N GLY A 180 3.94 0.30 6.42
CA GLY A 180 3.95 -0.54 7.61
C GLY A 180 5.18 -0.30 8.48
N ILE A 181 6.38 -0.21 7.91
CA ILE A 181 7.61 0.04 8.68
C ILE A 181 7.55 1.40 9.40
N PRO A 182 7.20 2.53 8.75
CA PRO A 182 6.96 3.80 9.44
C PRO A 182 5.95 3.70 10.58
N TYR A 183 4.82 3.01 10.38
CA TYR A 183 3.81 2.81 11.41
C TYR A 183 4.39 2.06 12.62
N PHE A 184 5.04 0.93 12.39
CA PHE A 184 5.64 0.10 13.44
C PHE A 184 6.98 0.62 13.97
N SER A 185 7.50 1.76 13.49
CA SER A 185 8.69 2.40 14.09
C SER A 185 8.43 2.87 15.52
N HIS A 186 7.19 3.12 15.89
CA HIS A 186 6.78 3.53 17.22
C HIS A 186 6.49 2.30 18.11
N ALA A 187 7.07 2.29 19.33
CA ALA A 187 6.86 1.17 20.28
C ALA A 187 5.38 1.01 20.67
N GLU A 188 4.64 2.12 20.76
CA GLU A 188 3.22 2.14 21.10
C GLU A 188 2.38 1.37 20.06
N THR A 189 2.65 1.53 18.76
CA THR A 189 1.91 0.81 17.71
C THR A 189 2.21 -0.69 17.74
N ARG A 190 3.46 -1.08 18.06
CA ARG A 190 3.82 -2.49 18.22
C ARG A 190 3.12 -3.11 19.43
N GLN A 191 3.09 -2.40 20.57
CA GLN A 191 2.39 -2.86 21.77
C GLN A 191 0.89 -2.99 21.53
N HIS A 192 0.27 -2.02 20.86
CA HIS A 192 -1.13 -2.06 20.47
C HIS A 192 -1.46 -3.29 19.62
N SER A 193 -0.65 -3.55 18.57
CA SER A 193 -0.85 -4.72 17.71
C SER A 193 -0.59 -6.04 18.43
N ARG A 194 0.37 -6.09 19.37
CA ARG A 194 0.57 -7.29 20.20
C ARG A 194 -0.67 -7.62 21.02
N GLY A 195 -1.29 -6.62 21.65
CA GLY A 195 -2.56 -6.80 22.36
C GLY A 195 -3.67 -7.35 21.46
N PHE A 196 -3.74 -6.86 20.22
CA PHE A 196 -4.67 -7.38 19.21
C PHE A 196 -4.41 -8.86 18.89
N TYR A 197 -3.16 -9.25 18.66
CA TYR A 197 -2.81 -10.64 18.34
C TYR A 197 -3.17 -11.59 19.48
N ASP A 198 -2.88 -11.21 20.72
CA ASP A 198 -3.17 -11.99 21.91
C ASP A 198 -4.69 -12.17 22.13
N GLU A 199 -5.46 -11.10 21.99
CA GLU A 199 -6.92 -11.12 22.18
C GLU A 199 -7.60 -11.89 21.04
N LEU A 200 -7.21 -11.64 19.78
CA LEU A 200 -7.73 -12.37 18.63
C LEU A 200 -7.41 -13.87 18.71
N GLY A 201 -6.23 -14.25 19.19
CA GLY A 201 -5.86 -15.65 19.42
C GLY A 201 -6.80 -16.36 20.39
N LYS A 202 -7.16 -15.71 21.48
CA LYS A 202 -8.14 -16.24 22.46
C LYS A 202 -9.52 -16.41 21.84
N LEU A 203 -9.98 -15.42 21.05
CA LEU A 203 -11.26 -15.48 20.36
C LEU A 203 -11.28 -16.56 19.27
N ALA A 204 -10.15 -16.77 18.60
CA ALA A 204 -10.00 -17.86 17.64
C ALA A 204 -10.10 -19.24 18.33
N LEU A 205 -9.44 -19.43 19.47
CA LEU A 205 -9.52 -20.68 20.25
C LEU A 205 -10.94 -20.96 20.75
N SER A 206 -11.72 -19.93 21.12
CA SER A 206 -13.11 -20.08 21.55
C SER A 206 -14.10 -20.16 20.39
N GLY A 207 -13.69 -19.83 19.16
CA GLY A 207 -14.56 -19.77 17.99
C GLY A 207 -15.56 -18.59 18.01
N ASP A 208 -15.29 -17.54 18.82
CA ASP A 208 -16.19 -16.39 18.94
C ASP A 208 -15.97 -15.42 17.76
N SER A 209 -16.57 -15.76 16.62
CA SER A 209 -16.44 -14.98 15.39
C SER A 209 -17.08 -13.59 15.47
N PRO A 210 -18.21 -13.33 16.16
CA PRO A 210 -18.76 -11.99 16.32
C PRO A 210 -17.84 -11.08 17.15
N ALA A 211 -17.30 -11.59 18.28
CA ALA A 211 -16.38 -10.83 19.12
C ALA A 211 -15.07 -10.53 18.38
N ALA A 212 -14.55 -11.49 17.59
CA ALA A 212 -13.36 -11.29 16.76
C ALA A 212 -13.55 -10.18 15.72
N GLY A 213 -14.71 -10.12 15.05
CA GLY A 213 -15.05 -9.03 14.14
C GLY A 213 -15.12 -7.68 14.84
N SER A 214 -15.77 -7.63 16.01
CA SER A 214 -15.86 -6.42 16.83
C SER A 214 -14.50 -5.93 17.32
N LEU A 215 -13.64 -6.85 17.77
CA LEU A 215 -12.27 -6.56 18.14
C LEU A 215 -11.48 -5.96 16.97
N ALA A 216 -11.55 -6.58 15.80
CA ALA A 216 -10.88 -6.07 14.61
C ALA A 216 -11.33 -4.65 14.25
N GLY A 217 -12.63 -4.36 14.33
CA GLY A 217 -13.18 -3.02 14.08
C GLY A 217 -12.63 -1.97 15.04
N ARG A 218 -12.62 -2.26 16.33
CA ARG A 218 -12.08 -1.38 17.37
C ARG A 218 -10.59 -1.12 17.14
N VAL A 219 -9.80 -2.17 17.00
CA VAL A 219 -8.35 -2.05 16.84
C VAL A 219 -7.96 -1.32 15.57
N MET A 220 -8.67 -1.53 14.46
CA MET A 220 -8.40 -0.78 13.21
C MET A 220 -8.73 0.70 13.35
N ALA A 221 -9.79 1.07 14.08
CA ALA A 221 -10.12 2.47 14.37
C ALA A 221 -9.04 3.12 15.25
N GLU A 222 -8.64 2.45 16.33
CA GLU A 222 -7.56 2.89 17.22
C GLU A 222 -6.23 3.06 16.48
N SER A 223 -5.92 2.15 15.53
CA SER A 223 -4.74 2.25 14.67
C SER A 223 -4.75 3.51 13.78
N CYS A 224 -5.92 3.92 13.31
CA CYS A 224 -6.09 5.16 12.55
C CYS A 224 -5.82 6.39 13.43
N GLU A 225 -6.32 6.39 14.67
CA GLU A 225 -6.08 7.46 15.65
C GLU A 225 -4.59 7.55 16.05
N LEU A 226 -3.95 6.38 16.29
CA LEU A 226 -2.52 6.29 16.57
C LEU A 226 -1.68 6.89 15.44
N TRP A 227 -1.98 6.52 14.19
CA TRP A 227 -1.30 7.09 13.03
C TRP A 227 -1.44 8.61 12.98
N THR A 228 -2.67 9.12 13.11
CA THR A 228 -2.95 10.56 13.04
C THR A 228 -2.17 11.33 14.11
N ARG A 229 -2.10 10.79 15.33
CA ARG A 229 -1.35 11.42 16.44
C ARG A 229 0.17 11.39 16.24
N LEU A 230 0.71 10.27 15.77
CA LEU A 230 2.14 10.04 15.66
C LEU A 230 2.77 10.65 14.38
N ALA A 231 2.01 10.71 13.30
CA ALA A 231 2.47 11.31 12.04
C ALA A 231 2.41 12.85 12.03
N SER A 232 1.61 13.46 12.91
CA SER A 232 1.40 14.91 12.97
C SER A 232 2.65 15.77 13.19
N PRO A 233 3.73 15.37 13.92
CA PRO A 233 4.93 16.16 14.05
C PRO A 233 5.78 16.25 12.77
N SER A 234 5.78 15.22 11.95
CA SER A 234 6.60 15.15 10.74
C SER A 234 6.07 16.02 9.60
N LEU A 235 4.75 16.25 9.54
CA LEU A 235 4.10 17.08 8.51
C LEU A 235 4.26 18.59 8.77
N LYS A 236 4.50 19.01 10.03
CA LYS A 236 4.69 20.43 10.37
C LYS A 236 6.07 20.97 9.99
N ASN A 237 7.12 20.15 10.09
CA ASN A 237 8.49 20.59 9.79
C ASN A 237 8.77 20.81 8.30
N THR A 238 7.92 20.33 7.39
CA THR A 238 8.10 20.52 5.94
C THR A 238 7.56 21.88 5.47
N LYS A 239 6.69 22.53 6.26
CA LYS A 239 6.13 23.85 5.92
C LYS A 239 7.00 25.04 6.39
N GLU A 240 7.86 24.86 7.41
CA GLU A 240 8.71 25.93 7.95
C GLU A 240 10.02 26.16 7.18
N ASN A 241 10.44 25.21 6.31
CA ASN A 241 11.67 25.35 5.51
C ASN A 241 11.44 25.92 4.08
N LYS A 242 10.30 26.53 3.82
CA LYS A 242 9.95 27.19 2.52
C LYS A 242 9.50 28.64 2.72
N GLN A 243 10.12 29.37 3.65
CA GLN A 243 10.05 30.84 3.64
C GLN A 243 11.43 31.44 3.34
#